data_f2da406b93a9b59e6394bf8fa550242e
#
_entry.id   f2da406b93a9b59e6394bf8fa550242e
#
_cell.length_a   1.000
_cell.length_b   1.000
_cell.length_c   1.000
_cell.angle_alpha   90.00
_cell.angle_beta   90.00
_cell.angle_gamma   90.00
#
_symmetry.space_group_name_H-M   'P 1'
#
loop_
_entity.id
_entity.type
_entity.pdbx_description
1 polymer ?
#
loop_
_entity_poly.entity_id
_entity_poly.type
_entity_poly.pdbx_seq_one_letter_code
_entity_poly.pdbx_strand_id
1 'polypeptide(L)'
;MALIEAPFKAHPTLHTHATTRPRTADERARARLETVWARSDEDVRAAQALRHRVFAGEMGARLAPPPGTPAGCDADLFDPFCEHLLVRSVETDEHPAEVVGTYRVLTPDAARRVGGLYTDTEFDLVRLASLRPRMAELGRSCTDPQWRTGGVILMLWGSLAQFMQRNGLDIMIGCASVPMADGGRYAAALWHRLAETHLSLIHI
;
A
#
# COMPACT_ATOMS: atom_id res chain seq x y z
N MET A 1 4.72 -7.10 59.88
CA MET A 1 5.26 -7.99 58.84
C MET A 1 5.46 -7.12 57.61
N ALA A 2 6.67 -6.62 57.40
CA ALA A 2 7.00 -5.64 56.39
C ALA A 2 7.46 -6.36 55.12
N LEU A 3 6.79 -6.10 54.00
CA LEU A 3 7.17 -6.57 52.67
C LEU A 3 8.24 -5.62 52.13
N ILE A 4 9.43 -6.17 51.89
CA ILE A 4 10.57 -5.48 51.27
C ILE A 4 10.36 -5.49 49.76
N GLU A 5 10.10 -4.31 49.18
CA GLU A 5 10.13 -4.10 47.74
C GLU A 5 11.59 -4.05 47.27
N ALA A 6 11.94 -4.93 46.31
CA ALA A 6 13.23 -4.89 45.63
C ALA A 6 13.18 -3.87 44.48
N PRO A 7 14.21 -3.06 44.28
CA PRO A 7 14.21 -2.06 43.21
C PRO A 7 14.42 -2.70 41.84
N PHE A 8 13.48 -2.40 40.96
CA PHE A 8 13.55 -2.72 39.53
C PHE A 8 14.73 -1.98 38.88
N LYS A 9 15.78 -2.73 38.52
CA LYS A 9 16.90 -2.17 37.73
C LYS A 9 16.44 -1.97 36.29
N ALA A 10 16.15 -0.74 35.91
CA ALA A 10 16.03 -0.33 34.53
C ALA A 10 17.39 -0.48 33.82
N HIS A 11 17.46 -1.36 32.84
CA HIS A 11 18.59 -1.39 31.92
C HIS A 11 18.41 -0.23 30.93
N PRO A 12 19.41 0.64 30.75
CA PRO A 12 19.37 1.63 29.70
C PRO A 12 19.59 0.93 28.36
N THR A 13 18.55 0.79 27.55
CA THR A 13 18.68 0.50 26.14
C THR A 13 19.22 1.75 25.44
N LEU A 14 20.51 1.81 25.31
CA LEU A 14 21.20 2.75 24.42
C LEU A 14 20.87 2.34 22.97
N HIS A 15 19.78 2.87 22.42
CA HIS A 15 19.60 2.91 20.97
C HIS A 15 20.58 3.97 20.43
N THR A 16 21.79 3.54 20.12
CA THR A 16 22.68 4.29 19.24
C THR A 16 22.00 4.35 17.89
N HIS A 17 21.45 5.52 17.54
CA HIS A 17 21.09 5.83 16.16
C HIS A 17 22.39 5.88 15.36
N ALA A 18 22.82 4.73 14.85
CA ALA A 18 23.82 4.69 13.81
C ALA A 18 23.23 5.47 12.62
N THR A 19 23.92 6.51 12.20
CA THR A 19 23.60 7.27 10.99
C THR A 19 23.84 6.33 9.82
N THR A 20 22.81 5.57 9.44
CA THR A 20 22.89 4.63 8.33
C THR A 20 22.93 5.40 7.02
N ARG A 21 24.01 5.22 6.26
CA ARG A 21 24.12 5.80 4.92
C ARG A 21 23.08 5.17 3.98
N PRO A 22 22.57 5.91 2.97
CA PRO A 22 21.70 5.35 1.96
C PRO A 22 22.37 4.19 1.22
N ARG A 23 21.61 3.14 0.87
CA ARG A 23 22.10 2.03 0.04
C ARG A 23 22.50 2.53 -1.34
N THR A 24 23.62 2.07 -1.86
CA THR A 24 24.01 2.28 -3.26
C THR A 24 23.11 1.46 -4.21
N ALA A 25 23.17 1.74 -5.51
CA ALA A 25 22.41 0.99 -6.51
C ALA A 25 22.78 -0.51 -6.51
N ASP A 26 24.09 -0.82 -6.37
CA ASP A 26 24.56 -2.22 -6.32
C ASP A 26 24.11 -2.93 -5.05
N GLU A 27 24.10 -2.25 -3.91
CA GLU A 27 23.59 -2.80 -2.64
C GLU A 27 22.09 -3.07 -2.72
N ARG A 28 21.29 -2.20 -3.36
CA ARG A 28 19.88 -2.42 -3.62
C ARG A 28 19.65 -3.62 -4.56
N ALA A 29 20.43 -3.73 -5.62
CA ALA A 29 20.32 -4.84 -6.58
C ALA A 29 20.59 -6.21 -5.94
N ARG A 30 21.43 -6.25 -4.88
CA ARG A 30 21.78 -7.47 -4.15
C ARG A 30 20.96 -7.67 -2.88
N ALA A 31 20.19 -6.69 -2.46
CA ALA A 31 19.41 -6.76 -1.24
C ALA A 31 18.34 -7.86 -1.35
N ARG A 32 18.24 -8.67 -0.31
CA ARG A 32 17.14 -9.61 -0.17
C ARG A 32 15.85 -8.84 0.15
N LEU A 33 14.79 -9.16 -0.56
CA LEU A 33 13.45 -8.60 -0.33
C LEU A 33 12.52 -9.69 0.22
N GLU A 34 11.56 -9.27 1.02
CA GLU A 34 10.49 -10.14 1.52
C GLU A 34 9.13 -9.42 1.43
N THR A 35 8.06 -10.20 1.32
CA THR A 35 6.70 -9.68 1.42
C THR A 35 6.11 -10.00 2.78
N VAL A 36 5.47 -9.01 3.39
CA VAL A 36 4.77 -9.17 4.66
C VAL A 36 3.41 -8.47 4.61
N TRP A 37 2.42 -9.02 5.31
CA TRP A 37 1.18 -8.31 5.63
C TRP A 37 1.37 -7.58 6.95
N ALA A 38 1.00 -6.31 7.00
CA ALA A 38 1.10 -5.48 8.21
C ALA A 38 0.38 -6.16 9.39
N ARG A 39 1.05 -6.19 10.54
CA ARG A 39 0.51 -6.77 11.77
C ARG A 39 0.52 -5.79 12.94
N SER A 40 1.11 -4.63 12.74
CA SER A 40 1.23 -3.58 13.74
C SER A 40 0.93 -2.22 13.14
N ASP A 41 0.61 -1.25 14.00
CA ASP A 41 0.46 0.14 13.59
C ASP A 41 1.76 0.71 13.01
N GLU A 42 2.91 0.18 13.40
CA GLU A 42 4.20 0.58 12.85
C GLU A 42 4.35 0.15 11.39
N ASP A 43 3.97 -1.09 11.06
CA ASP A 43 3.94 -1.56 9.67
C ASP A 43 3.02 -0.68 8.80
N VAL A 44 1.82 -0.38 9.31
CA VAL A 44 0.86 0.49 8.60
C VAL A 44 1.45 1.89 8.40
N ARG A 45 2.06 2.47 9.45
CA ARG A 45 2.72 3.79 9.33
C ARG A 45 3.88 3.77 8.34
N ALA A 46 4.65 2.69 8.28
CA ALA A 46 5.73 2.56 7.30
C ALA A 46 5.19 2.55 5.86
N ALA A 47 4.07 1.86 5.60
CA ALA A 47 3.36 1.91 4.32
C ALA A 47 2.85 3.32 4.00
N GLN A 48 2.22 3.98 4.97
CA GLN A 48 1.71 5.35 4.84
C GLN A 48 2.82 6.36 4.54
N ALA A 49 3.98 6.20 5.18
CA ALA A 49 5.16 7.05 4.95
C ALA A 49 5.73 6.84 3.53
N LEU A 50 5.82 5.59 3.05
CA LEU A 50 6.22 5.31 1.67
C LEU A 50 5.24 5.95 0.67
N ARG A 51 3.94 5.78 0.87
CA ARG A 51 2.89 6.37 0.03
C ARG A 51 3.00 7.89 -0.03
N HIS A 52 3.20 8.54 1.12
CA HIS A 52 3.39 9.99 1.18
C HIS A 52 4.61 10.44 0.36
N ARG A 53 5.76 9.76 0.51
CA ARG A 53 6.97 10.10 -0.27
C ARG A 53 6.72 10.00 -1.78
N VAL A 54 6.00 8.94 -2.20
CA VAL A 54 5.74 8.71 -3.62
C VAL A 54 4.61 9.63 -4.12
N PHE A 55 3.44 9.63 -3.50
CA PHE A 55 2.30 10.36 -4.02
C PHE A 55 2.44 11.87 -3.87
N ALA A 56 2.79 12.36 -2.68
CA ALA A 56 2.95 13.80 -2.47
C ALA A 56 4.34 14.30 -2.93
N GLY A 57 5.41 13.60 -2.55
CA GLY A 57 6.77 14.05 -2.82
C GLY A 57 7.17 13.93 -4.28
N GLU A 58 6.91 12.79 -4.93
CA GLU A 58 7.32 12.55 -6.31
C GLU A 58 6.22 12.95 -7.32
N MET A 59 4.98 12.51 -7.08
CA MET A 59 3.89 12.72 -8.04
C MET A 59 3.15 14.05 -7.85
N GLY A 60 3.43 14.80 -6.78
CA GLY A 60 2.82 16.09 -6.50
C GLY A 60 1.33 16.03 -6.11
N ALA A 61 0.85 14.87 -5.67
CA ALA A 61 -0.53 14.71 -5.27
C ALA A 61 -0.85 15.55 -4.00
N ARG A 62 -2.00 16.18 -3.99
CA ARG A 62 -2.52 16.88 -2.81
C ARG A 62 -3.26 15.87 -1.94
N LEU A 63 -2.63 15.47 -0.84
CA LEU A 63 -3.23 14.54 0.11
C LEU A 63 -4.11 15.30 1.10
N ALA A 64 -5.23 14.67 1.50
CA ALA A 64 -6.15 15.20 2.51
C ALA A 64 -6.34 14.16 3.62
N PRO A 65 -5.33 13.90 4.45
CA PRO A 65 -5.41 12.89 5.49
C PRO A 65 -6.39 13.30 6.58
N PRO A 66 -7.04 12.33 7.25
CA PRO A 66 -7.89 12.59 8.40
C PRO A 66 -7.15 13.32 9.53
N PRO A 67 -7.88 14.12 10.37
CA PRO A 67 -7.29 14.72 11.55
C PRO A 67 -6.59 13.70 12.45
N GLY A 68 -5.40 14.06 12.96
CA GLY A 68 -4.58 13.16 13.80
C GLY A 68 -3.64 12.24 13.02
N THR A 69 -3.67 12.24 11.69
CA THR A 69 -2.66 11.53 10.90
C THR A 69 -1.28 12.16 11.13
N PRO A 70 -0.24 11.34 11.42
CA PRO A 70 1.10 11.86 11.59
C PRO A 70 1.61 12.58 10.34
N ALA A 71 2.41 13.64 10.53
CA ALA A 71 3.04 14.34 9.42
C ALA A 71 3.89 13.36 8.58
N GLY A 72 3.83 13.51 7.25
CA GLY A 72 4.56 12.63 6.34
C GLY A 72 3.91 11.27 6.11
N CYS A 73 2.66 11.08 6.49
CA CYS A 73 1.87 9.88 6.21
C CYS A 73 0.72 10.18 5.25
N ASP A 74 0.48 9.27 4.29
CA ASP A 74 -0.74 9.22 3.48
C ASP A 74 -1.71 8.24 4.14
N ALA A 75 -2.84 8.76 4.61
CA ALA A 75 -3.92 7.98 5.18
C ALA A 75 -5.28 8.47 4.68
N ASP A 76 -6.27 7.59 4.67
CA ASP A 76 -7.66 7.92 4.41
C ASP A 76 -8.60 7.12 5.34
N LEU A 77 -9.91 7.31 5.18
CA LEU A 77 -10.94 6.65 5.99
C LEU A 77 -10.95 5.13 5.84
N PHE A 78 -10.39 4.58 4.76
CA PHE A 78 -10.35 3.16 4.48
C PHE A 78 -9.19 2.44 5.15
N ASP A 79 -8.08 3.16 5.43
CA ASP A 79 -6.85 2.55 5.97
C ASP A 79 -7.09 1.64 7.19
N PRO A 80 -7.90 2.01 8.20
CA PRO A 80 -8.13 1.15 9.37
C PRO A 80 -8.88 -0.15 9.07
N PHE A 81 -9.48 -0.28 7.89
CA PHE A 81 -10.26 -1.45 7.47
C PHE A 81 -9.52 -2.33 6.48
N CYS A 82 -8.39 -1.85 5.97
CA CYS A 82 -7.65 -2.52 4.91
C CYS A 82 -6.54 -3.43 5.44
N GLU A 83 -6.27 -4.47 4.68
CA GLU A 83 -5.02 -5.22 4.76
C GLU A 83 -3.94 -4.44 4.01
N HIS A 84 -2.76 -4.29 4.62
CA HIS A 84 -1.62 -3.60 4.01
C HIS A 84 -0.53 -4.61 3.68
N LEU A 85 -0.28 -4.79 2.39
CA LEU A 85 0.83 -5.60 1.89
C LEU A 85 2.07 -4.73 1.75
N LEU A 86 3.19 -5.22 2.26
CA LEU A 86 4.48 -4.55 2.21
C LEU A 86 5.50 -5.43 1.51
N VAL A 87 6.35 -4.81 0.69
CA VAL A 87 7.65 -5.36 0.32
C VAL A 87 8.70 -4.57 1.08
N ARG A 88 9.55 -5.26 1.81
CA ARG A 88 10.64 -4.62 2.56
C ARG A 88 11.98 -5.29 2.27
N SER A 89 13.06 -4.51 2.37
CA SER A 89 14.40 -5.08 2.38
C SER A 89 14.65 -5.77 3.72
N VAL A 90 15.36 -6.90 3.68
CA VAL A 90 15.79 -7.57 4.89
C VAL A 90 16.88 -6.74 5.57
N GLU A 91 16.77 -6.63 6.91
CA GLU A 91 17.77 -5.96 7.73
C GLU A 91 19.15 -6.64 7.60
N THR A 92 20.20 -5.82 7.64
CA THR A 92 21.60 -6.26 7.69
C THR A 92 22.33 -5.45 8.76
N ASP A 93 23.54 -5.85 9.11
CA ASP A 93 24.35 -5.11 10.09
C ASP A 93 24.62 -3.65 9.68
N GLU A 94 24.57 -3.36 8.37
CA GLU A 94 24.86 -2.03 7.81
C GLU A 94 23.60 -1.20 7.53
N HIS A 95 22.47 -1.87 7.31
CA HIS A 95 21.23 -1.22 6.88
C HIS A 95 19.98 -1.81 7.59
N PRO A 96 19.12 -0.96 8.16
CA PRO A 96 17.84 -1.41 8.70
C PRO A 96 16.91 -1.92 7.60
N ALA A 97 15.88 -2.65 8.01
CA ALA A 97 14.78 -3.00 7.11
C ALA A 97 14.09 -1.72 6.60
N GLU A 98 13.76 -1.68 5.32
CA GLU A 98 13.12 -0.54 4.66
C GLU A 98 11.92 -1.00 3.85
N VAL A 99 10.76 -0.35 4.03
CA VAL A 99 9.58 -0.60 3.19
C VAL A 99 9.77 0.09 1.85
N VAL A 100 9.82 -0.73 0.79
CA VAL A 100 10.16 -0.31 -0.58
C VAL A 100 9.01 -0.49 -1.57
N GLY A 101 7.95 -1.18 -1.17
CA GLY A 101 6.73 -1.34 -1.94
C GLY A 101 5.54 -1.58 -1.04
N THR A 102 4.36 -1.13 -1.45
CA THR A 102 3.11 -1.37 -0.72
C THR A 102 1.93 -1.51 -1.66
N TYR A 103 0.93 -2.25 -1.19
CA TYR A 103 -0.40 -2.34 -1.77
C TYR A 103 -1.43 -2.43 -0.65
N ARG A 104 -2.59 -1.79 -0.83
CA ARG A 104 -3.71 -1.84 0.12
C ARG A 104 -4.83 -2.69 -0.45
N VAL A 105 -5.42 -3.54 0.38
CA VAL A 105 -6.51 -4.43 -0.01
C VAL A 105 -7.69 -4.24 0.93
N LEU A 106 -8.85 -3.88 0.38
CA LEU A 106 -10.11 -3.82 1.09
C LEU A 106 -10.94 -5.07 0.72
N THR A 107 -11.16 -5.94 1.69
CA THR A 107 -11.95 -7.17 1.50
C THR A 107 -13.45 -6.86 1.48
N PRO A 108 -14.31 -7.76 0.95
CA PRO A 108 -15.77 -7.57 0.97
C PRO A 108 -16.33 -7.31 2.37
N ASP A 109 -15.81 -8.00 3.38
CA ASP A 109 -16.25 -7.83 4.76
C ASP A 109 -15.84 -6.47 5.33
N ALA A 110 -14.63 -6.03 5.04
CA ALA A 110 -14.15 -4.72 5.43
C ALA A 110 -14.90 -3.60 4.70
N ALA A 111 -15.19 -3.76 3.40
CA ALA A 111 -16.00 -2.81 2.63
C ALA A 111 -17.40 -2.62 3.23
N ARG A 112 -18.06 -3.71 3.68
CA ARG A 112 -19.35 -3.60 4.37
C ARG A 112 -19.26 -2.82 5.68
N ARG A 113 -18.18 -2.97 6.43
CA ARG A 113 -17.96 -2.26 7.71
C ARG A 113 -17.69 -0.79 7.53
N VAL A 114 -16.97 -0.38 6.48
CA VAL A 114 -16.67 1.04 6.20
C VAL A 114 -17.76 1.73 5.41
N GLY A 115 -18.74 0.99 4.88
CA GLY A 115 -19.89 1.53 4.16
C GLY A 115 -19.79 1.50 2.64
N GLY A 116 -18.78 0.84 2.07
CA GLY A 116 -18.60 0.70 0.62
C GLY A 116 -17.14 0.54 0.20
N LEU A 117 -16.91 0.59 -1.10
CA LEU A 117 -15.59 0.63 -1.71
C LEU A 117 -15.16 2.09 -1.92
N TYR A 118 -13.87 2.35 -1.97
CA TYR A 118 -13.38 3.65 -2.45
C TYR A 118 -13.85 3.91 -3.88
N THR A 119 -13.88 2.88 -4.72
CA THR A 119 -14.35 2.97 -6.11
C THR A 119 -15.83 3.41 -6.20
N ASP A 120 -16.67 3.17 -5.18
CA ASP A 120 -18.06 3.68 -5.13
C ASP A 120 -18.13 5.21 -5.03
N THR A 121 -17.04 5.88 -4.58
CA THR A 121 -16.98 7.34 -4.53
C THR A 121 -16.65 7.96 -5.89
N GLU A 122 -16.13 7.16 -6.82
CA GLU A 122 -15.67 7.62 -8.15
C GLU A 122 -16.59 7.12 -9.28
N PHE A 123 -17.25 5.95 -9.10
CA PHE A 123 -18.00 5.26 -10.15
C PHE A 123 -19.30 4.67 -9.63
N ASP A 124 -20.32 4.61 -10.49
CA ASP A 124 -21.54 3.81 -10.25
C ASP A 124 -21.24 2.32 -10.49
N LEU A 125 -21.25 1.53 -9.41
CA LEU A 125 -20.97 0.10 -9.44
C LEU A 125 -22.22 -0.76 -9.26
N VAL A 126 -23.43 -0.22 -9.46
CA VAL A 126 -24.70 -0.98 -9.31
C VAL A 126 -24.70 -2.24 -10.14
N ARG A 127 -24.18 -2.22 -11.36
CA ARG A 127 -24.10 -3.39 -12.26
C ARG A 127 -23.14 -4.48 -11.77
N LEU A 128 -22.24 -4.16 -10.85
CA LEU A 128 -21.29 -5.11 -10.25
C LEU A 128 -21.76 -5.61 -8.87
N ALA A 129 -22.98 -5.26 -8.44
CA ALA A 129 -23.48 -5.57 -7.10
C ALA A 129 -23.44 -7.07 -6.77
N SER A 130 -23.78 -7.95 -7.73
CA SER A 130 -23.74 -9.40 -7.55
C SER A 130 -22.33 -9.98 -7.40
N LEU A 131 -21.29 -9.24 -7.80
CA LEU A 131 -19.90 -9.65 -7.75
C LEU A 131 -19.21 -9.25 -6.43
N ARG A 132 -19.77 -8.26 -5.70
CA ARG A 132 -19.18 -7.70 -4.47
C ARG A 132 -18.79 -8.73 -3.42
N PRO A 133 -19.51 -9.85 -3.18
CA PRO A 133 -19.09 -10.84 -2.18
C PRO A 133 -17.76 -11.54 -2.48
N ARG A 134 -17.31 -11.50 -3.75
CA ARG A 134 -16.06 -12.14 -4.21
C ARG A 134 -15.02 -11.12 -4.72
N MET A 135 -15.25 -9.82 -4.46
CA MET A 135 -14.49 -8.72 -5.00
C MET A 135 -13.65 -8.06 -3.93
N ALA A 136 -12.33 -8.01 -4.10
CA ALA A 136 -11.44 -7.18 -3.29
C ALA A 136 -11.11 -5.88 -4.03
N GLU A 137 -11.10 -4.76 -3.31
CA GLU A 137 -10.59 -3.51 -3.85
C GLU A 137 -9.11 -3.35 -3.54
N LEU A 138 -8.35 -3.06 -4.58
CA LEU A 138 -6.92 -2.79 -4.50
C LEU A 138 -6.66 -1.30 -4.68
N GLY A 139 -5.82 -0.74 -3.82
CA GLY A 139 -5.52 0.68 -3.90
C GLY A 139 -4.18 1.05 -3.30
N ARG A 140 -3.82 2.31 -3.41
CA ARG A 140 -2.62 2.89 -2.80
C ARG A 140 -1.33 2.12 -3.12
N SER A 141 -1.23 1.58 -4.34
CA SER A 141 -0.03 0.88 -4.80
C SER A 141 1.09 1.85 -5.10
N CYS A 142 2.25 1.61 -4.54
CA CYS A 142 3.46 2.33 -4.95
C CYS A 142 4.72 1.52 -4.64
N THR A 143 5.79 1.89 -5.37
CA THR A 143 7.15 1.38 -5.17
C THR A 143 8.08 2.59 -5.03
N ASP A 144 8.98 2.54 -4.07
CA ASP A 144 10.01 3.54 -3.90
C ASP A 144 10.80 3.72 -5.21
N PRO A 145 11.04 4.97 -5.67
CA PRO A 145 11.71 5.24 -6.94
C PRO A 145 13.05 4.52 -7.11
N GLN A 146 13.80 4.38 -6.02
CA GLN A 146 15.10 3.73 -6.05
C GLN A 146 15.03 2.19 -6.16
N TRP A 147 13.84 1.59 -6.01
CA TRP A 147 13.61 0.15 -6.03
C TRP A 147 12.75 -0.32 -7.21
N ARG A 148 12.53 0.53 -8.23
CA ARG A 148 11.73 0.21 -9.42
C ARG A 148 12.46 -0.66 -10.42
N THR A 149 12.98 -1.79 -9.96
CA THR A 149 13.68 -2.78 -10.81
C THR A 149 12.76 -3.86 -11.40
N GLY A 150 11.44 -3.76 -11.17
CA GLY A 150 10.46 -4.78 -11.57
C GLY A 150 10.25 -5.88 -10.53
N GLY A 151 11.25 -6.24 -9.72
CA GLY A 151 11.13 -7.29 -8.72
C GLY A 151 10.09 -7.00 -7.63
N VAL A 152 10.05 -5.77 -7.14
CA VAL A 152 9.09 -5.35 -6.10
C VAL A 152 7.64 -5.52 -6.56
N ILE A 153 7.33 -5.09 -7.79
CA ILE A 153 5.96 -5.21 -8.31
C ILE A 153 5.55 -6.67 -8.53
N LEU A 154 6.47 -7.52 -8.97
CA LEU A 154 6.21 -8.95 -9.13
C LEU A 154 5.94 -9.63 -7.77
N MET A 155 6.68 -9.25 -6.72
CA MET A 155 6.44 -9.74 -5.36
C MET A 155 5.08 -9.30 -4.82
N LEU A 156 4.68 -8.04 -5.04
CA LEU A 156 3.36 -7.54 -4.67
C LEU A 156 2.26 -8.35 -5.37
N TRP A 157 2.31 -8.50 -6.68
CA TRP A 157 1.32 -9.26 -7.44
C TRP A 157 1.28 -10.75 -7.06
N GLY A 158 2.43 -11.38 -6.82
CA GLY A 158 2.49 -12.77 -6.35
C GLY A 158 1.81 -12.96 -4.99
N SER A 159 2.04 -12.02 -4.06
CA SER A 159 1.40 -12.06 -2.73
C SER A 159 -0.10 -11.74 -2.79
N LEU A 160 -0.52 -10.82 -3.67
CA LEU A 160 -1.94 -10.54 -3.90
C LEU A 160 -2.67 -11.75 -4.48
N ALA A 161 -2.09 -12.43 -5.46
CA ALA A 161 -2.68 -13.65 -6.04
C ALA A 161 -2.88 -14.74 -4.97
N GLN A 162 -1.88 -14.95 -4.10
CA GLN A 162 -2.02 -15.88 -2.97
C GLN A 162 -3.10 -15.44 -1.97
N PHE A 163 -3.18 -14.13 -1.68
CA PHE A 163 -4.22 -13.59 -0.79
C PHE A 163 -5.61 -13.84 -1.36
N MET A 164 -5.84 -13.53 -2.63
CA MET A 164 -7.11 -13.75 -3.31
C MET A 164 -7.51 -15.22 -3.23
N GLN A 165 -6.60 -16.13 -3.57
CA GLN A 165 -6.85 -17.58 -3.52
C GLN A 165 -7.21 -18.06 -2.11
N ARG A 166 -6.46 -17.64 -1.08
CA ARG A 166 -6.69 -18.05 0.31
C ARG A 166 -8.03 -17.56 0.87
N ASN A 167 -8.51 -16.42 0.40
CA ASN A 167 -9.75 -15.80 0.85
C ASN A 167 -10.96 -16.12 -0.06
N GLY A 168 -10.79 -16.99 -1.07
CA GLY A 168 -11.88 -17.34 -2.00
C GLY A 168 -12.37 -16.15 -2.82
N LEU A 169 -11.51 -15.19 -3.10
CA LEU A 169 -11.79 -13.99 -3.89
C LEU A 169 -11.27 -14.20 -5.30
N ASP A 170 -12.04 -13.85 -6.30
CA ASP A 170 -11.71 -14.05 -7.71
C ASP A 170 -11.80 -12.77 -8.56
N ILE A 171 -12.19 -11.65 -7.95
CA ILE A 171 -12.33 -10.37 -8.64
C ILE A 171 -11.50 -9.32 -7.88
N MET A 172 -10.70 -8.59 -8.64
CA MET A 172 -10.00 -7.40 -8.17
C MET A 172 -10.56 -6.16 -8.87
N ILE A 173 -10.79 -5.10 -8.10
CA ILE A 173 -11.21 -3.80 -8.61
C ILE A 173 -10.29 -2.72 -8.02
N GLY A 174 -10.20 -1.59 -8.69
CA GLY A 174 -9.45 -0.44 -8.19
C GLY A 174 -9.43 0.71 -9.16
N CYS A 175 -9.18 1.91 -8.66
CA CYS A 175 -9.05 3.11 -9.47
C CYS A 175 -7.61 3.29 -9.91
N ALA A 176 -7.41 3.55 -11.19
CA ALA A 176 -6.13 3.95 -11.76
C ALA A 176 -6.17 5.43 -12.16
N SER A 177 -5.23 6.21 -11.64
CA SER A 177 -5.10 7.62 -11.99
C SER A 177 -4.31 7.79 -13.30
N VAL A 178 -4.85 8.58 -14.21
CA VAL A 178 -4.20 8.92 -15.47
C VAL A 178 -3.74 10.37 -15.42
N PRO A 179 -2.44 10.67 -15.66
CA PRO A 179 -1.94 12.04 -15.69
C PRO A 179 -2.62 12.88 -16.78
N MET A 180 -2.97 14.13 -16.44
CA MET A 180 -3.61 15.08 -17.35
C MET A 180 -2.69 16.26 -17.75
N ALA A 181 -1.41 16.20 -17.39
CA ALA A 181 -0.45 17.29 -17.59
C ALA A 181 -0.21 17.65 -19.06
N ASP A 182 -0.51 16.75 -20.00
CA ASP A 182 -0.40 16.95 -21.44
C ASP A 182 -1.68 17.53 -22.10
N GLY A 183 -2.59 18.06 -21.28
CA GLY A 183 -3.91 18.52 -21.72
C GLY A 183 -4.88 17.37 -22.01
N GLY A 184 -4.63 16.19 -21.43
CA GLY A 184 -5.51 15.02 -21.53
C GLY A 184 -5.36 14.18 -22.80
N ARG A 185 -4.36 14.43 -23.62
CA ARG A 185 -4.13 13.67 -24.88
C ARG A 185 -3.88 12.19 -24.61
N TYR A 186 -3.03 11.89 -23.62
CA TYR A 186 -2.78 10.50 -23.22
C TYR A 186 -4.04 9.83 -22.67
N ALA A 187 -4.80 10.53 -21.83
CA ALA A 187 -6.06 10.02 -21.28
C ALA A 187 -7.08 9.73 -22.37
N ALA A 188 -7.21 10.62 -23.37
CA ALA A 188 -8.10 10.41 -24.51
C ALA A 188 -7.68 9.19 -25.36
N ALA A 189 -6.39 9.05 -25.65
CA ALA A 189 -5.87 7.90 -26.41
C ALA A 189 -6.10 6.58 -25.64
N LEU A 190 -5.86 6.56 -24.33
CA LEU A 190 -6.13 5.42 -23.48
C LEU A 190 -7.62 5.08 -23.45
N TRP A 191 -8.50 6.09 -23.31
CA TRP A 191 -9.94 5.91 -23.36
C TRP A 191 -10.40 5.27 -24.66
N HIS A 192 -9.97 5.80 -25.82
CA HIS A 192 -10.30 5.22 -27.11
C HIS A 192 -9.90 3.76 -27.21
N ARG A 193 -8.69 3.42 -26.76
CA ARG A 193 -8.20 2.04 -26.80
C ARG A 193 -9.02 1.12 -25.90
N LEU A 194 -9.34 1.56 -24.70
CA LEU A 194 -10.17 0.79 -23.77
C LEU A 194 -11.62 0.65 -24.29
N ALA A 195 -12.15 1.72 -24.88
CA ALA A 195 -13.49 1.69 -25.46
C ALA A 195 -13.62 0.64 -26.58
N GLU A 196 -12.61 0.52 -27.44
CA GLU A 196 -12.60 -0.46 -28.52
C GLU A 196 -12.44 -1.90 -28.04
N THR A 197 -11.76 -2.13 -26.91
CA THR A 197 -11.32 -3.48 -26.51
C THR A 197 -12.00 -4.01 -25.26
N HIS A 198 -12.50 -3.14 -24.37
CA HIS A 198 -12.96 -3.52 -23.03
C HIS A 198 -14.35 -2.99 -22.65
N LEU A 199 -14.89 -1.98 -23.36
CA LEU A 199 -16.23 -1.46 -23.06
C LEU A 199 -17.37 -2.45 -23.35
N SER A 200 -17.11 -3.50 -24.10
CA SER A 200 -18.10 -4.56 -24.33
C SER A 200 -18.53 -5.26 -23.03
N LEU A 201 -17.69 -5.21 -21.99
CA LEU A 201 -18.00 -5.72 -20.64
C LEU A 201 -18.99 -4.83 -19.87
N ILE A 202 -19.16 -3.57 -20.29
CA ILE A 202 -20.11 -2.63 -19.67
C ILE A 202 -21.54 -2.87 -20.14
N HIS A 203 -21.72 -3.58 -21.25
CA HIS A 203 -23.02 -3.89 -21.85
C HIS A 203 -23.58 -5.28 -21.49
N ILE A 204 -22.87 -6.02 -20.66
CA ILE A 204 -23.34 -7.32 -20.17
C ILE A 204 -24.33 -7.15 -19.01
#